data_8643b0adabcc690b511e42134affe3fb
#
_entry.id   8643b0adabcc690b511e42134affe3fb
#
_cell.length_a   1.000
_cell.length_b   1.000
_cell.length_c   1.000
_cell.angle_alpha   90.00
_cell.angle_beta   90.00
_cell.angle_gamma   90.00
#
_symmetry.space_group_name_H-M   'P 1'
#
loop_
_entity.id
_entity.type
_entity.pdbx_description
1 polymer ?
#
loop_
_entity_poly.entity_id
_entity_poly.type
_entity_poly.pdbx_seq_one_letter_code
_entity_poly.pdbx_strand_id
1 'polypeptide(L)'
;LPASSGAAEAPASVPMATLAPTNALKARANDDAALRRAILSTERDVVVEMAGGSEGLVRAVPMASLGAGSQAFMAQYGVQYPLYTGAMAKGIASADMVIAAGLKGMLASLGAGGLPLHRVTAALDKIQAALGVDKMPFAVNLIHAPADEGLESGGVELFLKRQVRIVEASAFMKLTPWIVRYRVCGLERGAGGKTIAKNKVIFKVSRTELAELAMRPPPADIVAKLLKQG
;
A
#
# COMPACT_ATOMS: atom_id res chain seq x y z
N LEU A 1 25.42 31.01 -23.45
CA LEU A 1 23.98 30.82 -23.31
C LEU A 1 23.60 30.94 -21.86
N PRO A 2 22.66 31.85 -21.44
CA PRO A 2 22.28 32.01 -20.07
C PRO A 2 21.31 30.89 -19.63
N ALA A 3 21.57 30.36 -18.43
CA ALA A 3 20.68 29.39 -17.76
C ALA A 3 19.41 30.11 -17.31
N SER A 4 18.25 29.67 -17.80
CA SER A 4 16.95 30.08 -17.30
C SER A 4 16.63 29.29 -16.02
N SER A 5 16.66 29.99 -14.89
CA SER A 5 16.15 29.50 -13.61
C SER A 5 14.61 29.56 -13.63
N GLY A 6 13.98 28.47 -14.04
CA GLY A 6 12.57 28.27 -13.83
C GLY A 6 12.32 27.90 -12.36
N ALA A 7 11.96 28.87 -11.54
CA ALA A 7 11.40 28.62 -10.22
C ALA A 7 10.07 27.89 -10.42
N ALA A 8 9.94 26.66 -9.89
CA ALA A 8 8.67 25.95 -9.84
C ALA A 8 7.71 26.77 -8.97
N GLU A 9 6.66 27.27 -9.59
CA GLU A 9 5.57 27.96 -8.92
C GLU A 9 4.90 26.96 -7.95
N ALA A 10 4.83 27.34 -6.67
CA ALA A 10 4.10 26.57 -5.67
C ALA A 10 2.63 26.44 -6.12
N PRO A 11 2.00 25.27 -5.95
CA PRO A 11 0.61 25.10 -6.34
C PRO A 11 -0.27 26.12 -5.60
N ALA A 12 -1.04 26.89 -6.38
CA ALA A 12 -1.95 27.88 -5.86
C ALA A 12 -2.86 27.22 -4.82
N SER A 13 -2.95 27.85 -3.63
CA SER A 13 -3.89 27.43 -2.58
C SER A 13 -5.31 27.48 -3.16
N VAL A 14 -5.93 26.30 -3.26
CA VAL A 14 -7.34 26.20 -3.65
C VAL A 14 -8.15 26.98 -2.61
N PRO A 15 -8.94 28.00 -2.99
CA PRO A 15 -9.77 28.73 -2.04
C PRO A 15 -10.75 27.72 -1.41
N MET A 16 -10.69 27.59 -0.08
CA MET A 16 -11.68 26.83 0.68
C MET A 16 -13.03 27.53 0.49
N ALA A 17 -13.84 26.99 -0.42
CA ALA A 17 -15.23 27.39 -0.52
C ALA A 17 -15.89 27.06 0.82
N THR A 18 -16.35 28.10 1.50
CA THR A 18 -17.16 28.05 2.73
C THR A 18 -18.54 27.49 2.39
N LEU A 19 -18.61 26.18 2.11
CA LEU A 19 -19.87 25.45 2.10
C LEU A 19 -20.15 25.08 3.56
N ALA A 20 -21.11 25.81 4.17
CA ALA A 20 -21.67 25.35 5.44
C ALA A 20 -22.21 23.92 5.24
N PRO A 21 -21.69 22.91 5.94
CA PRO A 21 -22.11 21.54 5.70
C PRO A 21 -23.52 21.38 6.23
N THR A 22 -24.46 21.12 5.33
CA THR A 22 -25.87 20.89 5.63
C THR A 22 -26.12 19.64 6.46
N ASN A 23 -25.08 18.80 6.71
CA ASN A 23 -25.23 17.50 7.38
C ASN A 23 -24.03 17.17 8.31
N ALA A 24 -23.36 18.18 8.86
CA ALA A 24 -22.22 17.98 9.75
C ALA A 24 -22.65 17.51 11.15
N LEU A 25 -21.84 16.61 11.74
CA LEU A 25 -21.96 16.27 13.15
C LEU A 25 -21.36 17.39 13.99
N LYS A 26 -22.11 17.87 14.99
CA LYS A 26 -21.58 18.85 15.94
C LYS A 26 -20.98 18.14 17.16
N ALA A 27 -19.75 18.49 17.52
CA ALA A 27 -19.10 18.04 18.74
C ALA A 27 -18.48 19.23 19.46
N ARG A 28 -18.51 19.22 20.81
CA ARG A 28 -17.84 20.23 21.61
C ARG A 28 -16.40 19.82 21.85
N ALA A 29 -15.47 20.78 21.80
CA ALA A 29 -14.04 20.52 21.99
C ALA A 29 -13.68 19.94 23.36
N ASN A 30 -14.53 20.12 24.36
CA ASN A 30 -14.37 19.59 25.72
C ASN A 30 -15.10 18.25 25.96
N ASP A 31 -15.78 17.69 24.94
CA ASP A 31 -16.40 16.35 25.00
C ASP A 31 -15.59 15.36 24.18
N ASP A 32 -14.56 14.77 24.80
CA ASP A 32 -13.66 13.80 24.19
C ASP A 32 -14.40 12.60 23.61
N ALA A 33 -15.49 12.15 24.22
CA ALA A 33 -16.24 10.99 23.75
C ALA A 33 -17.07 11.32 22.50
N ALA A 34 -17.70 12.50 22.50
CA ALA A 34 -18.43 13.00 21.33
C ALA A 34 -17.48 13.32 20.18
N LEU A 35 -16.33 13.94 20.48
CA LEU A 35 -15.29 14.26 19.50
C LEU A 35 -14.71 12.99 18.87
N ARG A 36 -14.38 11.98 19.65
CA ARG A 36 -13.90 10.67 19.15
C ARG A 36 -14.94 10.00 18.26
N ARG A 37 -16.21 9.96 18.68
CA ARG A 37 -17.29 9.40 17.86
C ARG A 37 -17.46 10.15 16.55
N ALA A 38 -17.39 11.47 16.59
CA ALA A 38 -17.52 12.31 15.41
C ALA A 38 -16.34 12.13 14.44
N ILE A 39 -15.09 12.12 14.93
CA ILE A 39 -13.89 11.88 14.12
C ILE A 39 -13.88 10.48 13.52
N LEU A 40 -14.36 9.47 14.25
CA LEU A 40 -14.45 8.10 13.76
C LEU A 40 -15.62 7.88 12.80
N SER A 41 -16.57 8.82 12.72
CA SER A 41 -17.63 8.81 11.72
C SER A 41 -17.08 9.29 10.38
N THR A 42 -16.56 8.36 9.59
CA THR A 42 -15.97 8.63 8.27
C THR A 42 -17.00 9.02 7.20
N GLU A 43 -18.27 9.14 7.56
CA GLU A 43 -19.37 9.40 6.62
C GLU A 43 -19.79 10.87 6.55
N ARG A 44 -19.42 11.69 7.52
CA ARG A 44 -19.89 13.08 7.63
C ARG A 44 -18.79 14.03 8.06
N ASP A 45 -18.91 15.29 7.64
CA ASP A 45 -18.08 16.39 8.17
C ASP A 45 -18.39 16.60 9.66
N VAL A 46 -17.39 16.99 10.44
CA VAL A 46 -17.51 17.27 11.86
C VAL A 46 -17.24 18.74 12.12
N VAL A 47 -18.19 19.44 12.71
CA VAL A 47 -18.02 20.79 13.22
C VAL A 47 -17.67 20.70 14.71
N VAL A 48 -16.51 21.21 15.08
CA VAL A 48 -16.07 21.26 16.48
C VAL A 48 -16.33 22.67 17.01
N GLU A 49 -17.18 22.78 18.00
CA GLU A 49 -17.40 24.01 18.75
C GLU A 49 -16.26 24.21 19.75
N MET A 50 -15.43 25.22 19.52
CA MET A 50 -14.30 25.58 20.39
C MET A 50 -14.76 26.34 21.63
N ALA A 51 -13.96 26.24 22.71
CA ALA A 51 -14.20 27.05 23.92
C ALA A 51 -14.21 28.54 23.58
N GLY A 52 -15.32 29.23 23.87
CA GLY A 52 -15.50 30.65 23.51
C GLY A 52 -16.49 30.90 22.38
N GLY A 53 -17.20 29.89 21.90
CA GLY A 53 -18.28 30.02 20.91
C GLY A 53 -17.83 30.16 19.46
N SER A 54 -16.53 30.10 19.18
CA SER A 54 -16.04 30.02 17.82
C SER A 54 -16.20 28.63 17.27
N GLU A 55 -16.74 28.45 16.09
CA GLU A 55 -16.83 27.18 15.41
C GLU A 55 -15.52 26.91 14.65
N GLY A 56 -14.80 25.86 15.04
CA GLY A 56 -13.70 25.31 14.28
C GLY A 56 -14.21 24.19 13.38
N LEU A 57 -14.07 24.32 12.07
CA LEU A 57 -14.40 23.22 11.14
C LEU A 57 -13.26 22.21 11.15
N VAL A 58 -13.44 21.07 11.82
CA VAL A 58 -12.65 19.87 11.57
C VAL A 58 -13.38 19.07 10.50
N ARG A 59 -12.92 19.19 9.29
CA ARG A 59 -13.45 18.41 8.18
C ARG A 59 -12.93 16.97 8.32
N ALA A 60 -13.74 16.07 8.85
CA ALA A 60 -13.57 14.67 8.59
C ALA A 60 -14.01 14.46 7.13
N VAL A 61 -13.05 14.26 6.24
CA VAL A 61 -13.35 14.01 4.83
C VAL A 61 -14.00 12.63 4.74
N PRO A 62 -15.28 12.51 4.35
CA PRO A 62 -15.90 11.21 4.19
C PRO A 62 -15.08 10.35 3.25
N MET A 63 -14.92 9.05 3.55
CA MET A 63 -14.14 8.14 2.69
C MET A 63 -14.63 8.17 1.24
N ALA A 64 -15.93 8.37 1.03
CA ALA A 64 -16.53 8.52 -0.29
C ALA A 64 -16.08 9.78 -1.05
N SER A 65 -15.64 10.83 -0.35
CA SER A 65 -15.13 12.07 -0.96
C SER A 65 -13.63 12.08 -1.20
N LEU A 66 -12.91 11.05 -0.79
CA LEU A 66 -11.52 10.86 -1.15
C LEU A 66 -11.39 10.70 -2.67
N GLY A 67 -10.42 11.39 -3.26
CA GLY A 67 -10.24 11.43 -4.71
C GLY A 67 -10.13 10.06 -5.37
N ALA A 68 -10.24 10.04 -6.69
CA ALA A 68 -10.26 8.83 -7.51
C ALA A 68 -9.09 7.86 -7.22
N GLY A 69 -7.90 8.38 -6.88
CA GLY A 69 -6.74 7.57 -6.50
C GLY A 69 -6.97 6.73 -5.24
N SER A 70 -7.61 7.29 -4.21
CA SER A 70 -7.94 6.57 -2.98
C SER A 70 -9.02 5.51 -3.22
N GLN A 71 -10.02 5.81 -4.03
CA GLN A 71 -11.04 4.85 -4.44
C GLN A 71 -10.43 3.69 -5.24
N ALA A 72 -9.56 4.00 -6.20
CA ALA A 72 -8.83 2.99 -6.98
C ALA A 72 -7.95 2.10 -6.11
N PHE A 73 -7.25 2.69 -5.12
CA PHE A 73 -6.44 1.93 -4.16
C PHE A 73 -7.30 0.94 -3.36
N MET A 74 -8.40 1.41 -2.78
CA MET A 74 -9.31 0.56 -2.00
C MET A 74 -9.87 -0.59 -2.85
N ALA A 75 -10.34 -0.29 -4.05
CA ALA A 75 -10.85 -1.30 -4.99
C ALA A 75 -9.76 -2.28 -5.43
N GLN A 76 -8.56 -1.78 -5.75
CA GLN A 76 -7.45 -2.61 -6.23
C GLN A 76 -6.96 -3.59 -5.17
N TYR A 77 -6.90 -3.18 -3.91
CA TYR A 77 -6.36 -4.00 -2.82
C TYR A 77 -7.45 -4.66 -1.97
N GLY A 78 -8.72 -4.33 -2.15
CA GLY A 78 -9.83 -4.90 -1.38
C GLY A 78 -9.82 -4.46 0.09
N VAL A 79 -9.43 -3.21 0.35
CA VAL A 79 -9.36 -2.62 1.70
C VAL A 79 -10.48 -1.61 1.92
N GLN A 80 -10.83 -1.36 3.18
CA GLN A 80 -11.87 -0.39 3.55
C GLN A 80 -11.32 1.04 3.63
N TYR A 81 -10.02 1.19 3.93
CA TYR A 81 -9.37 2.47 4.07
C TYR A 81 -8.16 2.58 3.14
N PRO A 82 -7.92 3.73 2.49
CA PRO A 82 -6.76 3.95 1.63
C PRO A 82 -5.51 4.21 2.47
N LEU A 83 -5.27 3.35 3.45
CA LEU A 83 -4.13 3.42 4.36
C LEU A 83 -3.23 2.22 4.13
N TYR A 84 -1.95 2.50 4.01
CA TYR A 84 -0.92 1.50 3.85
C TYR A 84 0.19 1.71 4.87
N THR A 85 0.42 0.70 5.71
CA THR A 85 1.59 0.68 6.58
C THR A 85 2.70 -0.09 5.89
N GLY A 86 3.70 0.64 5.40
CA GLY A 86 4.85 0.04 4.72
C GLY A 86 5.66 -0.89 5.62
N ALA A 87 6.46 -1.73 5.00
CA ALA A 87 7.34 -2.63 5.72
C ALA A 87 8.44 -1.87 6.46
N MET A 88 8.72 -2.33 7.66
CA MET A 88 9.90 -2.00 8.44
C MET A 88 10.71 -3.27 8.65
N ALA A 89 11.93 -3.30 8.11
CA ALA A 89 12.80 -4.48 8.05
C ALA A 89 13.03 -5.14 9.43
N LYS A 90 13.63 -6.32 9.41
CA LYS A 90 13.95 -7.14 10.59
C LYS A 90 12.75 -7.45 11.51
N GLY A 91 11.54 -7.46 10.94
CA GLY A 91 10.32 -7.79 11.67
C GLY A 91 9.79 -6.68 12.58
N ILE A 92 10.26 -5.43 12.44
CA ILE A 92 9.69 -4.27 13.16
C ILE A 92 8.22 -4.10 12.74
N ALA A 93 7.92 -4.11 11.43
CA ALA A 93 6.55 -4.34 10.97
C ALA A 93 6.24 -5.83 11.16
N SER A 94 5.72 -6.18 12.33
CA SER A 94 5.53 -7.56 12.80
C SER A 94 4.27 -8.21 12.22
N ALA A 95 4.17 -9.53 12.38
CA ALA A 95 2.95 -10.26 12.01
C ALA A 95 1.72 -9.71 12.78
N ASP A 96 1.88 -9.35 14.06
CA ASP A 96 0.79 -8.80 14.88
C ASP A 96 0.31 -7.45 14.36
N MET A 97 1.24 -6.58 13.94
CA MET A 97 0.90 -5.30 13.33
C MET A 97 0.13 -5.50 12.01
N VAL A 98 0.59 -6.44 11.16
CA VAL A 98 -0.09 -6.76 9.90
C VAL A 98 -1.49 -7.29 10.14
N ILE A 99 -1.65 -8.18 11.11
CA ILE A 99 -2.95 -8.74 11.49
C ILE A 99 -3.88 -7.63 12.02
N ALA A 100 -3.39 -6.80 12.95
CA ALA A 100 -4.19 -5.71 13.52
C ALA A 100 -4.67 -4.72 12.45
N ALA A 101 -3.81 -4.35 11.51
CA ALA A 101 -4.16 -3.46 10.40
C ALA A 101 -5.17 -4.13 9.44
N GLY A 102 -4.94 -5.39 9.06
CA GLY A 102 -5.83 -6.14 8.17
C GLY A 102 -7.24 -6.30 8.74
N LEU A 103 -7.36 -6.66 10.03
CA LEU A 103 -8.65 -6.76 10.73
C LEU A 103 -9.39 -5.41 10.82
N LYS A 104 -8.68 -4.30 10.67
CA LYS A 104 -9.25 -2.94 10.61
C LYS A 104 -9.50 -2.44 9.18
N GLY A 105 -9.34 -3.30 8.18
CA GLY A 105 -9.59 -2.93 6.78
C GLY A 105 -8.51 -2.08 6.13
N MET A 106 -7.29 -2.11 6.66
CA MET A 106 -6.13 -1.42 6.12
C MET A 106 -5.15 -2.40 5.48
N LEU A 107 -4.32 -1.94 4.54
CA LEU A 107 -3.21 -2.73 4.00
C LEU A 107 -1.96 -2.54 4.87
N ALA A 108 -1.30 -3.64 5.23
CA ALA A 108 -0.03 -3.60 5.94
C ALA A 108 0.98 -4.58 5.32
N SER A 109 2.26 -4.26 5.43
CA SER A 109 3.35 -5.06 4.90
C SER A 109 4.23 -5.63 6.01
N LEU A 110 4.42 -6.96 5.99
CA LEU A 110 5.36 -7.64 6.89
C LEU A 110 6.80 -7.20 6.59
N GLY A 111 7.54 -6.81 7.59
CA GLY A 111 8.95 -6.39 7.49
C GLY A 111 9.90 -7.57 7.34
N ALA A 112 9.79 -8.34 6.26
CA ALA A 112 10.56 -9.56 6.04
C ALA A 112 12.05 -9.33 5.70
N GLY A 113 12.41 -8.14 5.23
CA GLY A 113 13.80 -7.83 4.86
C GLY A 113 14.78 -8.05 6.00
N GLY A 114 15.83 -8.85 5.74
CA GLY A 114 16.85 -9.22 6.73
C GLY A 114 16.40 -10.26 7.76
N LEU A 115 15.24 -10.87 7.59
CA LEU A 115 14.83 -12.05 8.35
C LEU A 115 15.21 -13.35 7.61
N PRO A 116 15.66 -14.39 8.31
CA PRO A 116 15.83 -15.69 7.70
C PRO A 116 14.47 -16.31 7.32
N LEU A 117 14.45 -17.09 6.24
CA LEU A 117 13.20 -17.62 5.65
C LEU A 117 12.31 -18.39 6.63
N HIS A 118 12.89 -19.12 7.59
CA HIS A 118 12.08 -19.84 8.59
C HIS A 118 11.28 -18.89 9.49
N ARG A 119 11.82 -17.70 9.82
CA ARG A 119 11.09 -16.68 10.58
C ARG A 119 10.02 -16.01 9.74
N VAL A 120 10.30 -15.78 8.45
CA VAL A 120 9.29 -15.27 7.51
C VAL A 120 8.16 -16.29 7.38
N THR A 121 8.47 -17.58 7.26
CA THR A 121 7.48 -18.67 7.21
C THR A 121 6.57 -18.65 8.45
N ALA A 122 7.15 -18.61 9.66
CA ALA A 122 6.38 -18.58 10.89
C ALA A 122 5.47 -17.34 10.99
N ALA A 123 5.97 -16.17 10.53
CA ALA A 123 5.16 -14.95 10.46
C ALA A 123 3.99 -15.08 9.48
N LEU A 124 4.23 -15.67 8.30
CA LEU A 124 3.18 -15.95 7.30
C LEU A 124 2.13 -16.91 7.83
N ASP A 125 2.54 -18.00 8.53
CA ASP A 125 1.61 -18.93 9.17
C ASP A 125 0.66 -18.20 10.12
N LYS A 126 1.20 -17.32 10.96
CA LYS A 126 0.42 -16.51 11.90
C LYS A 126 -0.54 -15.55 11.19
N ILE A 127 -0.06 -14.83 10.17
CA ILE A 127 -0.87 -13.88 9.40
C ILE A 127 -2.00 -14.61 8.67
N GLN A 128 -1.69 -15.69 7.96
CA GLN A 128 -2.67 -16.45 7.18
C GLN A 128 -3.69 -17.18 8.06
N ALA A 129 -3.31 -17.61 9.26
CA ALA A 129 -4.24 -18.16 10.23
C ALA A 129 -5.27 -17.11 10.70
N ALA A 130 -4.84 -15.86 10.90
CA ALA A 130 -5.70 -14.78 11.38
C ALA A 130 -6.53 -14.11 10.27
N LEU A 131 -5.92 -13.82 9.12
CA LEU A 131 -6.55 -13.07 8.02
C LEU A 131 -7.18 -13.98 6.97
N GLY A 132 -6.84 -15.26 6.94
CA GLY A 132 -7.24 -16.23 5.91
C GLY A 132 -6.43 -16.07 4.63
N VAL A 133 -6.22 -17.19 3.94
CA VAL A 133 -5.61 -17.18 2.60
C VAL A 133 -6.62 -16.55 1.63
N ASP A 134 -6.20 -15.54 0.88
CA ASP A 134 -7.01 -14.80 -0.10
C ASP A 134 -8.31 -14.14 0.46
N LYS A 135 -8.48 -14.02 1.80
CA LYS A 135 -9.66 -13.37 2.40
C LYS A 135 -9.43 -11.89 2.71
N MET A 136 -8.40 -11.60 3.49
CA MET A 136 -8.01 -10.23 3.83
C MET A 136 -6.62 -9.92 3.29
N PRO A 137 -6.44 -8.79 2.59
CA PRO A 137 -5.17 -8.49 1.94
C PRO A 137 -4.09 -8.12 2.96
N PHE A 138 -2.88 -8.59 2.69
CA PHE A 138 -1.65 -8.17 3.33
C PHE A 138 -0.49 -8.20 2.33
N ALA A 139 0.54 -7.42 2.60
CA ALA A 139 1.75 -7.40 1.81
C ALA A 139 2.94 -7.99 2.58
N VAL A 140 3.96 -8.39 1.86
CA VAL A 140 5.24 -8.85 2.44
C VAL A 140 6.38 -8.15 1.74
N ASN A 141 7.36 -7.68 2.49
CA ASN A 141 8.54 -7.04 1.94
C ASN A 141 9.44 -8.04 1.22
N LEU A 142 9.79 -7.72 -0.01
CA LEU A 142 10.86 -8.35 -0.78
C LEU A 142 11.98 -7.33 -0.96
N ILE A 143 13.12 -7.60 -0.36
CA ILE A 143 14.30 -6.74 -0.50
C ILE A 143 15.22 -7.27 -1.59
N HIS A 144 15.72 -6.38 -2.45
CA HIS A 144 16.80 -6.72 -3.36
C HIS A 144 18.12 -6.80 -2.59
N ALA A 145 18.74 -7.95 -2.59
CA ALA A 145 20.00 -8.23 -1.90
C ALA A 145 21.07 -8.72 -2.89
N PRO A 146 21.78 -7.82 -3.60
CA PRO A 146 22.75 -8.21 -4.62
C PRO A 146 23.87 -9.13 -4.12
N ALA A 147 24.20 -9.04 -2.83
CA ALA A 147 25.22 -9.86 -2.19
C ALA A 147 24.72 -11.27 -1.79
N ASP A 148 23.41 -11.49 -1.79
CA ASP A 148 22.81 -12.77 -1.43
C ASP A 148 21.55 -13.02 -2.29
N GLU A 149 21.79 -13.53 -3.50
CA GLU A 149 20.71 -13.89 -4.43
C GLU A 149 19.76 -14.94 -3.85
N GLY A 150 20.22 -15.74 -2.90
CA GLY A 150 19.42 -16.77 -2.23
C GLY A 150 18.29 -16.19 -1.39
N LEU A 151 18.47 -15.02 -0.82
CA LEU A 151 17.41 -14.33 -0.06
C LEU A 151 16.27 -13.88 -0.96
N GLU A 152 16.56 -13.30 -2.11
CA GLU A 152 15.53 -12.84 -3.04
C GLU A 152 14.81 -14.02 -3.68
N SER A 153 15.56 -15.00 -4.21
CA SER A 153 14.99 -16.21 -4.85
C SER A 153 14.16 -17.03 -3.87
N GLY A 154 14.73 -17.34 -2.69
CA GLY A 154 14.02 -18.07 -1.65
C GLY A 154 12.78 -17.36 -1.13
N GLY A 155 12.84 -16.02 -1.04
CA GLY A 155 11.68 -15.19 -0.69
C GLY A 155 10.57 -15.32 -1.72
N VAL A 156 10.89 -15.19 -3.01
CA VAL A 156 9.91 -15.30 -4.10
C VAL A 156 9.27 -16.68 -4.14
N GLU A 157 10.05 -17.76 -4.05
CA GLU A 157 9.52 -19.13 -4.05
C GLU A 157 8.61 -19.38 -2.82
N LEU A 158 9.02 -18.88 -1.64
CA LEU A 158 8.18 -18.94 -0.44
C LEU A 158 6.86 -18.19 -0.64
N PHE A 159 6.90 -16.97 -1.19
CA PHE A 159 5.70 -16.15 -1.39
C PHE A 159 4.75 -16.77 -2.42
N LEU A 160 5.27 -17.32 -3.50
CA LEU A 160 4.48 -18.08 -4.49
C LEU A 160 3.83 -19.31 -3.87
N LYS A 161 4.61 -20.12 -3.15
CA LYS A 161 4.12 -21.33 -2.45
C LYS A 161 3.04 -21.01 -1.43
N ARG A 162 3.18 -19.88 -0.71
CA ARG A 162 2.26 -19.43 0.33
C ARG A 162 1.12 -18.56 -0.22
N GLN A 163 1.03 -18.39 -1.52
CA GLN A 163 0.01 -17.55 -2.17
C GLN A 163 -0.04 -16.11 -1.63
N VAL A 164 1.12 -15.55 -1.30
CA VAL A 164 1.22 -14.13 -0.97
C VAL A 164 0.90 -13.32 -2.22
N ARG A 165 -0.14 -12.52 -2.18
CA ARG A 165 -0.67 -11.79 -3.36
C ARG A 165 -0.09 -10.41 -3.54
N ILE A 166 0.53 -9.84 -2.52
CA ILE A 166 1.07 -8.49 -2.58
C ILE A 166 2.48 -8.49 -2.01
N VAL A 167 3.42 -8.01 -2.81
CA VAL A 167 4.82 -7.84 -2.40
C VAL A 167 5.17 -6.35 -2.40
N GLU A 168 5.82 -5.89 -1.35
CA GLU A 168 6.47 -4.59 -1.32
C GLU A 168 7.94 -4.74 -1.69
N ALA A 169 8.30 -4.31 -2.91
CA ALA A 169 9.66 -4.37 -3.42
C ALA A 169 10.47 -3.18 -2.94
N SER A 170 11.58 -3.44 -2.27
CA SER A 170 12.48 -2.42 -1.70
C SER A 170 13.91 -2.60 -2.15
N ALA A 171 14.64 -1.50 -2.30
CA ALA A 171 16.05 -1.45 -2.70
C ALA A 171 16.34 -1.99 -4.11
N PHE A 172 15.33 -2.12 -4.95
CA PHE A 172 15.52 -2.52 -6.34
C PHE A 172 16.04 -1.33 -7.16
N MET A 173 17.24 -1.50 -7.71
CA MET A 173 17.85 -0.53 -8.67
C MET A 173 17.64 -0.99 -10.12
N LYS A 174 17.16 -2.21 -10.32
CA LYS A 174 16.83 -2.83 -11.62
C LYS A 174 15.78 -3.91 -11.39
N LEU A 175 15.06 -4.31 -12.44
CA LEU A 175 14.22 -5.49 -12.38
C LEU A 175 15.10 -6.74 -12.39
N THR A 176 14.80 -7.67 -11.49
CA THR A 176 15.47 -8.98 -11.41
C THR A 176 14.58 -10.07 -11.99
N PRO A 177 15.12 -11.22 -12.39
CA PRO A 177 14.31 -12.36 -12.82
C PRO A 177 13.29 -12.78 -11.75
N TRP A 178 13.62 -12.65 -10.46
CA TRP A 178 12.78 -13.09 -9.36
C TRP A 178 11.52 -12.23 -9.17
N ILE A 179 11.68 -10.90 -9.17
CA ILE A 179 10.49 -10.02 -9.07
C ILE A 179 9.59 -10.14 -10.31
N VAL A 180 10.19 -10.34 -11.50
CA VAL A 180 9.43 -10.59 -12.73
C VAL A 180 8.71 -11.94 -12.64
N ARG A 181 9.38 -13.02 -12.19
CA ARG A 181 8.77 -14.33 -11.97
C ARG A 181 7.58 -14.24 -11.01
N TYR A 182 7.75 -13.56 -9.87
CA TYR A 182 6.65 -13.37 -8.93
C TYR A 182 5.42 -12.74 -9.61
N ARG A 183 5.64 -11.71 -10.41
CA ARG A 183 4.56 -11.01 -11.12
C ARG A 183 3.90 -11.89 -12.17
N VAL A 184 4.69 -12.57 -12.98
CA VAL A 184 4.20 -13.41 -14.11
C VAL A 184 3.43 -14.63 -13.61
N CYS A 185 3.89 -15.30 -12.56
CA CYS A 185 3.19 -16.45 -11.95
C CYS A 185 1.78 -16.09 -11.42
N GLY A 186 1.44 -14.81 -11.29
CA GLY A 186 0.11 -14.36 -10.91
C GLY A 186 -0.76 -13.88 -12.07
N LEU A 187 -0.32 -14.06 -13.32
CA LEU A 187 -1.10 -13.63 -14.49
C LEU A 187 -2.06 -14.75 -14.91
N GLU A 188 -3.31 -14.37 -15.11
CA GLU A 188 -4.37 -15.25 -15.59
C GLU A 188 -5.16 -14.59 -16.73
N ARG A 189 -5.76 -15.40 -17.58
CA ARG A 189 -6.73 -14.92 -18.57
C ARG A 189 -8.10 -14.80 -17.92
N GLY A 190 -8.63 -13.59 -17.88
CA GLY A 190 -10.00 -13.31 -17.44
C GLY A 190 -10.99 -13.34 -18.62
N ALA A 191 -12.25 -13.11 -18.28
CA ALA A 191 -13.32 -13.01 -19.25
C ALA A 191 -13.04 -11.91 -20.29
N GLY A 192 -13.38 -12.15 -21.56
CA GLY A 192 -13.16 -11.20 -22.65
C GLY A 192 -11.69 -10.97 -23.03
N GLY A 193 -10.79 -11.92 -22.71
CA GLY A 193 -9.37 -11.85 -23.06
C GLY A 193 -8.53 -10.88 -22.24
N LYS A 194 -9.10 -10.27 -21.19
CA LYS A 194 -8.37 -9.38 -20.28
C LYS A 194 -7.37 -10.18 -19.44
N THR A 195 -6.17 -9.62 -19.25
CA THR A 195 -5.20 -10.19 -18.31
C THR A 195 -5.52 -9.74 -16.88
N ILE A 196 -5.71 -10.70 -15.99
CA ILE A 196 -5.86 -10.47 -14.56
C ILE A 196 -4.51 -10.73 -13.89
N ALA A 197 -4.09 -9.83 -13.02
CA ALA A 197 -2.86 -9.95 -12.27
C ALA A 197 -3.16 -10.14 -10.78
N LYS A 198 -3.17 -11.40 -10.33
CA LYS A 198 -3.37 -11.74 -8.91
C LYS A 198 -2.21 -11.30 -8.03
N ASN A 199 -0.98 -11.51 -8.48
CA ASN A 199 0.21 -11.06 -7.77
C ASN A 199 0.49 -9.59 -8.08
N LYS A 200 0.49 -8.76 -7.05
CA LYS A 200 0.69 -7.32 -7.14
C LYS A 200 2.03 -6.94 -6.54
N VAL A 201 2.68 -5.95 -7.12
CA VAL A 201 3.96 -5.44 -6.62
C VAL A 201 3.81 -3.96 -6.33
N ILE A 202 4.10 -3.57 -5.10
CA ILE A 202 4.23 -2.18 -4.67
C ILE A 202 5.72 -1.86 -4.66
N PHE A 203 6.17 -1.06 -5.62
CA PHE A 203 7.56 -0.62 -5.64
C PHE A 203 7.77 0.58 -4.72
N LYS A 204 8.65 0.41 -3.74
CA LYS A 204 9.10 1.51 -2.89
C LYS A 204 10.37 2.11 -3.49
N VAL A 205 10.21 3.26 -4.14
CA VAL A 205 11.26 3.96 -4.86
C VAL A 205 11.38 5.41 -4.40
N SER A 206 12.60 5.94 -4.43
CA SER A 206 12.89 7.34 -4.08
C SER A 206 13.25 8.18 -5.31
N ARG A 207 13.28 7.60 -6.50
CA ARG A 207 13.71 8.24 -7.75
C ARG A 207 12.73 7.93 -8.88
N THR A 208 12.43 8.93 -9.69
CA THR A 208 11.49 8.82 -10.81
C THR A 208 11.92 7.80 -11.85
N GLU A 209 13.23 7.69 -12.12
CA GLU A 209 13.76 6.75 -13.11
C GLU A 209 13.52 5.29 -12.70
N LEU A 210 13.54 5.01 -11.39
CA LEU A 210 13.22 3.67 -10.88
C LEU A 210 11.72 3.39 -10.93
N ALA A 211 10.89 4.41 -10.71
CA ALA A 211 9.45 4.30 -10.87
C ALA A 211 9.08 3.99 -12.32
N GLU A 212 9.67 4.73 -13.28
CA GLU A 212 9.48 4.47 -14.70
C GLU A 212 9.90 3.06 -15.09
N LEU A 213 11.07 2.59 -14.60
CA LEU A 213 11.55 1.24 -14.86
C LEU A 213 10.55 0.18 -14.34
N ALA A 214 10.01 0.38 -13.14
CA ALA A 214 9.05 -0.55 -12.53
C ALA A 214 7.70 -0.57 -13.28
N MET A 215 7.34 0.52 -13.96
CA MET A 215 6.08 0.64 -14.71
C MET A 215 6.19 0.16 -16.16
N ARG A 216 7.39 -0.03 -16.69
CA ARG A 216 7.61 -0.56 -18.06
C ARG A 216 7.41 -2.08 -18.11
N PRO A 217 7.16 -2.64 -19.29
CA PRO A 217 7.26 -4.08 -19.49
C PRO A 217 8.62 -4.61 -19.04
N PRO A 218 8.69 -5.86 -18.54
CA PRO A 218 9.96 -6.45 -18.13
C PRO A 218 10.92 -6.55 -19.30
N PRO A 219 12.26 -6.46 -19.04
CA PRO A 219 13.27 -6.63 -20.08
C PRO A 219 13.13 -7.97 -20.84
N ALA A 220 13.28 -7.93 -22.15
CA ALA A 220 13.06 -9.09 -23.01
C ALA A 220 14.00 -10.27 -22.72
N ASP A 221 15.22 -10.00 -22.29
CA ASP A 221 16.21 -10.99 -21.88
C ASP A 221 15.77 -11.75 -20.61
N ILE A 222 15.19 -11.04 -19.62
CA ILE A 222 14.61 -11.65 -18.43
C ILE A 222 13.43 -12.55 -18.81
N VAL A 223 12.53 -12.07 -19.67
CA VAL A 223 11.38 -12.86 -20.12
C VAL A 223 11.86 -14.11 -20.85
N ALA A 224 12.82 -13.98 -21.79
CA ALA A 224 13.38 -15.12 -22.52
C ALA A 224 14.04 -16.15 -21.58
N LYS A 225 14.75 -15.69 -20.54
CA LYS A 225 15.34 -16.55 -19.52
C LYS A 225 14.26 -17.35 -18.74
N LEU A 226 13.21 -16.66 -18.30
CA LEU A 226 12.13 -17.29 -17.54
C LEU A 226 11.34 -18.30 -18.39
N LEU A 227 11.09 -17.99 -19.66
CA LEU A 227 10.41 -18.93 -20.58
C LEU A 227 11.22 -20.21 -20.84
N LYS A 228 12.56 -20.17 -20.75
CA LYS A 228 13.40 -21.36 -20.86
C LYS A 228 13.42 -22.22 -19.60
N GLN A 229 13.02 -21.66 -18.47
CA GLN A 229 13.01 -22.36 -17.18
C GLN A 229 11.67 -23.05 -16.88
N GLY A 230 10.63 -22.78 -17.71
CA GLY A 230 9.26 -23.27 -17.48
C GLY A 230 8.53 -22.38 -16.52
#